data_f7226d0d05aa79a4d4d56e74a2d4d4d6
#
_entry.id   f7226d0d05aa79a4d4d56e74a2d4d4d6
#
_cell.length_a   1.000
_cell.length_b   1.000
_cell.length_c   1.000
_cell.angle_alpha   90.00
_cell.angle_beta   90.00
_cell.angle_gamma   90.00
#
_symmetry.space_group_name_H-M   'P 1'
#
loop_
_entity.id
_entity.type
_entity.pdbx_description
1 polymer ?
#
loop_
_entity_poly.entity_id
_entity_poly.type
_entity_poly.pdbx_seq_one_letter_code
_entity_poly.pdbx_strand_id
1 'polypeptide(L)'
;MTSLARILCAIDLEKSSERAFERALSLAVISKAKLYVLHATPANVRFSSRSGERFKYLTELRKRAEAAGAKTRVDEQHGDPAGIIVLHANARKMDLVVLGSNRRRGWRRFREGSVSERVLRQAAWPVLIVPWDARSSRQSSTKPRTHR
;
A
#
# COMPACT_ATOMS: atom_id res chain seq x y z
N MET A 1 -12.89 20.86 10.26
CA MET A 1 -12.35 19.49 10.38
C MET A 1 -12.33 18.84 9.01
N THR A 2 -11.18 18.46 8.53
CA THR A 2 -11.04 17.71 7.30
C THR A 2 -11.41 16.24 7.54
N SER A 3 -12.46 15.77 6.88
CA SER A 3 -12.80 14.35 6.91
C SER A 3 -11.91 13.58 5.94
N LEU A 4 -11.51 12.36 6.27
CA LEU A 4 -10.87 11.46 5.34
C LEU A 4 -11.94 10.87 4.40
N ALA A 5 -12.04 11.40 3.19
CA ALA A 5 -12.97 10.93 2.17
C ALA A 5 -12.32 10.04 1.11
N ARG A 6 -11.02 10.24 0.86
CA ARG A 6 -10.25 9.50 -0.15
C ARG A 6 -8.89 9.14 0.40
N ILE A 7 -8.60 7.85 0.42
CA ILE A 7 -7.33 7.28 0.89
C ILE A 7 -6.68 6.55 -0.27
N LEU A 8 -5.44 6.90 -0.60
CA LEU A 8 -4.61 6.19 -1.56
C LEU A 8 -3.66 5.24 -0.83
N CYS A 9 -3.64 3.98 -1.19
CA CYS A 9 -2.64 3.01 -0.77
C CYS A 9 -1.83 2.56 -1.97
N ALA A 10 -0.55 2.90 -2.01
CA ALA A 10 0.36 2.40 -3.04
C ALA A 10 1.00 1.09 -2.57
N ILE A 11 0.99 0.11 -3.44
CA ILE A 11 1.51 -1.24 -3.19
C ILE A 11 2.55 -1.65 -4.22
N ASP A 12 3.52 -2.46 -3.80
CA ASP A 12 4.63 -2.94 -4.62
C ASP A 12 4.68 -4.46 -4.78
N LEU A 13 3.66 -5.17 -4.33
CA LEU A 13 3.56 -6.63 -4.30
C LEU A 13 4.50 -7.31 -3.29
N GLU A 14 5.22 -6.54 -2.48
CA GLU A 14 6.05 -7.04 -1.39
C GLU A 14 5.26 -7.16 -0.08
N LYS A 15 5.78 -7.93 0.87
CA LYS A 15 5.15 -8.11 2.19
C LYS A 15 4.97 -6.80 2.97
N SER A 16 5.84 -5.82 2.75
CA SER A 16 5.71 -4.49 3.36
C SER A 16 4.43 -3.76 2.95
N SER A 17 3.99 -3.96 1.72
CA SER A 17 2.74 -3.41 1.20
C SER A 17 1.50 -4.03 1.83
N GLU A 18 1.56 -5.27 2.26
CA GLU A 18 0.44 -5.97 2.89
C GLU A 18 -0.01 -5.24 4.17
N ARG A 19 0.93 -4.85 5.02
CA ARG A 19 0.61 -4.08 6.24
C ARG A 19 0.10 -2.67 5.93
N ALA A 20 0.67 -2.03 4.93
CA ALA A 20 0.20 -0.74 4.46
C ALA A 20 -1.25 -0.84 3.97
N PHE A 21 -1.56 -1.85 3.17
CA PHE A 21 -2.92 -2.12 2.70
C PHE A 21 -3.89 -2.36 3.86
N GLU A 22 -3.55 -3.21 4.81
CA GLU A 22 -4.43 -3.48 5.97
C GLU A 22 -4.67 -2.23 6.81
N ARG A 23 -3.66 -1.40 7.00
CA ARG A 23 -3.80 -0.15 7.72
C ARG A 23 -4.67 0.85 6.96
N ALA A 24 -4.46 0.99 5.67
CA ALA A 24 -5.28 1.83 4.80
C ALA A 24 -6.75 1.37 4.77
N LEU A 25 -6.98 0.06 4.69
CA LEU A 25 -8.31 -0.52 4.72
C LEU A 25 -9.02 -0.23 6.06
N SER A 26 -8.35 -0.43 7.18
CA SER A 26 -8.91 -0.13 8.51
C SER A 26 -9.32 1.35 8.62
N LEU A 27 -8.46 2.26 8.16
CA LEU A 27 -8.76 3.69 8.15
C LEU A 27 -9.92 4.02 7.21
N ALA A 28 -9.98 3.41 6.04
CA ALA A 28 -11.07 3.61 5.09
C ALA A 28 -12.42 3.16 5.66
N VAL A 29 -12.45 2.01 6.32
CA VAL A 29 -13.67 1.49 6.96
C VAL A 29 -14.14 2.42 8.09
N ILE A 30 -13.22 2.80 8.98
CA ILE A 30 -13.55 3.67 10.14
C ILE A 30 -14.04 5.05 9.68
N SER A 31 -13.38 5.66 8.71
CA SER A 31 -13.71 7.00 8.21
C SER A 31 -14.79 7.00 7.13
N LYS A 32 -15.22 5.84 6.66
CA LYS A 32 -16.11 5.68 5.50
C LYS A 32 -15.54 6.30 4.22
N ALA A 33 -14.20 6.34 4.12
CA ALA A 33 -13.49 6.82 2.96
C ALA A 33 -13.53 5.82 1.81
N LYS A 34 -13.44 6.32 0.59
CA LYS A 34 -13.14 5.50 -0.57
C LYS A 34 -11.65 5.14 -0.57
N LEU A 35 -11.36 3.85 -0.72
CA LEU A 35 -10.01 3.33 -0.81
C LEU A 35 -9.58 3.21 -2.27
N TYR A 36 -8.47 3.81 -2.59
CA TYR A 36 -7.80 3.69 -3.88
C TYR A 36 -6.52 2.88 -3.69
N VAL A 37 -6.41 1.75 -4.35
CA VAL A 37 -5.22 0.89 -4.34
C VAL A 37 -4.51 1.10 -5.67
N LEU A 38 -3.26 1.50 -5.61
CA LEU A 38 -2.44 1.80 -6.79
C LEU A 38 -1.20 0.91 -6.80
N HIS A 39 -1.02 0.17 -7.88
CA HIS A 39 0.22 -0.52 -8.18
C HIS A 39 0.93 0.19 -9.33
N ALA A 40 2.13 0.70 -9.06
CA ALA A 40 2.98 1.33 -10.05
C ALA A 40 4.11 0.38 -10.45
N THR A 41 4.12 -0.04 -11.71
CA THR A 41 5.15 -0.91 -12.27
C THR A 41 6.20 -0.05 -12.98
N PRO A 42 7.50 -0.16 -12.62
CA PRO A 42 8.56 0.52 -13.36
C PRO A 42 8.51 0.23 -14.86
N ALA A 43 8.78 1.25 -15.69
CA ALA A 43 8.65 1.16 -17.15
C ALA A 43 9.62 0.13 -17.79
N ASN A 44 10.72 -0.20 -17.12
CA ASN A 44 11.70 -1.19 -17.56
C ASN A 44 11.31 -2.64 -17.25
N VAL A 45 10.24 -2.85 -16.50
CA VAL A 45 9.71 -4.19 -16.25
C VAL A 45 8.84 -4.56 -17.45
N ARG A 46 9.39 -5.37 -18.36
CA ARG A 46 8.63 -5.92 -19.48
C ARG A 46 7.41 -6.68 -18.97
N PHE A 47 6.37 -6.70 -19.77
CA PHE A 47 5.23 -7.62 -19.60
C PHE A 47 5.76 -9.04 -19.41
N SER A 48 6.03 -9.39 -18.18
CA SER A 48 6.58 -10.69 -17.85
C SER A 48 5.44 -11.66 -17.55
N SER A 49 5.79 -12.94 -17.56
CA SER A 49 4.96 -14.08 -17.17
C SER A 49 4.18 -13.93 -15.84
N ARG A 50 4.46 -12.88 -15.06
CA ARG A 50 3.79 -12.58 -13.78
C ARG A 50 2.57 -11.66 -13.89
N SER A 51 2.15 -11.27 -15.09
CA SER A 51 0.97 -10.40 -15.24
C SER A 51 -0.31 -11.04 -14.68
N GLY A 52 -0.48 -12.34 -14.83
CA GLY A 52 -1.61 -13.08 -14.27
C GLY A 52 -1.59 -13.14 -12.74
N GLU A 53 -0.42 -13.31 -12.14
CA GLU A 53 -0.25 -13.30 -10.68
C GLU A 53 -0.55 -11.92 -10.08
N ARG A 54 -0.09 -10.86 -10.74
CA ARG A 54 -0.41 -9.48 -10.33
C ARG A 54 -1.90 -9.22 -10.38
N PHE A 55 -2.53 -9.56 -11.48
CA PHE A 55 -3.98 -9.39 -11.66
C PHE A 55 -4.75 -10.15 -10.56
N LYS A 56 -4.38 -11.38 -10.29
CA LYS A 56 -4.97 -12.20 -9.24
C LYS A 56 -4.79 -11.55 -7.87
N TYR A 57 -3.60 -11.06 -7.57
CA TYR A 57 -3.30 -10.41 -6.29
C TYR A 57 -4.10 -9.11 -6.11
N LEU A 58 -4.14 -8.25 -7.12
CA LEU A 58 -4.90 -7.00 -7.07
C LEU A 58 -6.41 -7.25 -6.94
N THR A 59 -6.93 -8.27 -7.62
CA THR A 59 -8.33 -8.70 -7.49
C THR A 59 -8.62 -9.19 -6.08
N GLU A 60 -7.72 -9.93 -5.48
CA GLU A 60 -7.83 -10.40 -4.10
C GLU A 60 -7.90 -9.23 -3.10
N LEU A 61 -7.04 -8.24 -3.25
CA LEU A 61 -7.06 -7.04 -2.40
C LEU A 61 -8.39 -6.29 -2.51
N ARG A 62 -8.91 -6.14 -3.73
CA ARG A 62 -10.21 -5.51 -3.94
C ARG A 62 -11.33 -6.28 -3.25
N LYS A 63 -11.36 -7.60 -3.39
CA LYS A 63 -12.37 -8.45 -2.73
C LYS A 63 -12.30 -8.34 -1.22
N ARG A 64 -11.10 -8.35 -0.65
CA ARG A 64 -10.91 -8.17 0.81
C ARG A 64 -11.43 -6.81 1.28
N ALA A 65 -11.15 -5.76 0.54
CA ALA A 65 -11.59 -4.42 0.88
C ALA A 65 -13.12 -4.27 0.79
N GLU A 66 -13.73 -4.77 -0.25
CA GLU A 66 -15.19 -4.76 -0.43
C GLU A 66 -15.89 -5.62 0.62
N ALA A 67 -15.33 -6.79 0.97
CA ALA A 67 -15.86 -7.64 2.04
C ALA A 67 -15.80 -6.96 3.41
N ALA A 68 -14.82 -6.09 3.65
CA ALA A 68 -14.71 -5.27 4.85
C ALA A 68 -15.63 -4.04 4.84
N GLY A 69 -16.35 -3.78 3.76
CA GLY A 69 -17.28 -2.68 3.60
C GLY A 69 -16.69 -1.39 3.04
N ALA A 70 -15.45 -1.42 2.53
CA ALA A 70 -14.83 -0.26 1.91
C ALA A 70 -15.19 -0.16 0.41
N LYS A 71 -15.64 1.00 -0.03
CA LYS A 71 -15.71 1.30 -1.47
C LYS A 71 -14.28 1.38 -1.99
N THR A 72 -13.94 0.55 -2.98
CA THR A 72 -12.55 0.36 -3.41
C THR A 72 -12.41 0.47 -4.91
N ARG A 73 -11.36 1.15 -5.33
CA ARG A 73 -10.89 1.18 -6.70
C ARG A 73 -9.45 0.70 -6.74
N VAL A 74 -9.12 -0.16 -7.69
CA VAL A 74 -7.77 -0.66 -7.91
C VAL A 74 -7.32 -0.23 -9.29
N ASP A 75 -6.17 0.43 -9.35
CA ASP A 75 -5.53 0.89 -10.59
C ASP A 75 -4.10 0.33 -10.69
N GLU A 76 -3.69 0.00 -11.89
CA GLU A 76 -2.31 -0.36 -12.23
C GLU A 76 -1.78 0.61 -13.28
N GLN A 77 -0.60 1.15 -13.06
CA GLN A 77 0.05 2.06 -14.00
C GLN A 77 1.54 1.74 -14.17
N HIS A 78 2.07 2.06 -15.35
CA HIS A 78 3.49 1.87 -15.68
C HIS A 78 4.21 3.21 -15.69
N GLY A 79 5.38 3.25 -15.10
CA GLY A 79 6.23 4.43 -15.08
C GLY A 79 7.01 4.57 -13.76
N ASP A 80 7.48 5.77 -13.49
CA ASP A 80 8.17 6.07 -12.24
C ASP A 80 7.21 6.01 -11.04
N PRO A 81 7.41 5.08 -10.10
CA PRO A 81 6.44 4.87 -9.01
C PRO A 81 6.15 6.11 -8.18
N ALA A 82 7.15 6.86 -7.77
CA ALA A 82 6.94 8.08 -6.97
C ALA A 82 6.16 9.14 -7.74
N GLY A 83 6.52 9.36 -9.00
CA GLY A 83 5.82 10.30 -9.89
C GLY A 83 4.36 9.93 -10.12
N ILE A 84 4.09 8.64 -10.33
CA ILE A 84 2.73 8.12 -10.52
C ILE A 84 1.88 8.30 -9.25
N ILE A 85 2.44 8.02 -8.08
CA ILE A 85 1.75 8.19 -6.80
C ILE A 85 1.37 9.66 -6.59
N VAL A 86 2.33 10.56 -6.78
CA VAL A 86 2.10 12.02 -6.62
C VAL A 86 1.05 12.52 -7.62
N LEU A 87 1.17 12.14 -8.87
CA LEU A 87 0.21 12.52 -9.90
C LEU A 87 -1.21 12.03 -9.57
N HIS A 88 -1.33 10.77 -9.14
CA HIS A 88 -2.61 10.17 -8.78
C HIS A 88 -3.25 10.84 -7.56
N ALA A 89 -2.43 11.11 -6.54
CA ALA A 89 -2.88 11.77 -5.33
C ALA A 89 -3.38 13.19 -5.60
N ASN A 90 -2.68 13.94 -6.43
CA ASN A 90 -3.07 15.30 -6.81
C ASN A 90 -4.31 15.32 -7.72
N ALA A 91 -4.34 14.50 -8.75
CA ALA A 91 -5.43 14.46 -9.72
C ALA A 91 -6.78 14.10 -9.08
N ARG A 92 -6.76 13.21 -8.09
CA ARG A 92 -7.96 12.73 -7.40
C ARG A 92 -8.19 13.39 -6.04
N LYS A 93 -7.37 14.37 -5.66
CA LYS A 93 -7.46 15.11 -4.39
C LYS A 93 -7.54 14.15 -3.19
N MET A 94 -6.53 13.32 -3.04
CA MET A 94 -6.45 12.40 -1.91
C MET A 94 -6.27 13.14 -0.60
N ASP A 95 -6.93 12.65 0.45
CA ASP A 95 -6.83 13.21 1.80
C ASP A 95 -5.71 12.56 2.60
N LEU A 96 -5.31 11.35 2.23
CA LEU A 96 -4.23 10.59 2.85
C LEU A 96 -3.60 9.65 1.82
N VAL A 97 -2.29 9.54 1.85
CA VAL A 97 -1.53 8.53 1.12
C VAL A 97 -0.85 7.59 2.11
N VAL A 98 -1.04 6.29 1.93
CA VAL A 98 -0.47 5.24 2.78
C VAL A 98 0.55 4.46 1.98
N LEU A 99 1.76 4.36 2.50
CA LEU A 99 2.89 3.67 1.89
C LEU A 99 3.50 2.66 2.85
N GLY A 100 3.95 1.54 2.33
CA GLY A 100 4.79 0.61 3.08
C GLY A 100 6.24 1.06 3.08
N SER A 101 6.95 0.74 4.15
CA SER A 101 8.39 0.94 4.25
C SER A 101 9.06 -0.41 4.46
N ASN A 102 9.97 -0.77 3.56
CA ASN A 102 10.76 -1.98 3.69
C ASN A 102 11.94 -1.74 4.62
N ARG A 103 11.73 -1.99 5.92
CA ARG A 103 12.76 -1.86 6.94
C ARG A 103 13.57 -3.14 7.12
N ARG A 104 14.31 -3.57 6.15
CA ARG A 104 15.23 -4.70 6.40
C ARG A 104 16.41 -4.31 7.30
N ARG A 105 16.69 -3.00 7.53
CA ARG A 105 17.91 -2.56 8.23
C ARG A 105 17.77 -1.28 9.08
N GLY A 106 16.65 -1.06 9.80
CA GLY A 106 16.50 0.03 10.76
C GLY A 106 16.32 1.44 10.17
N TRP A 107 15.92 2.38 11.04
CA TRP A 107 15.61 3.78 10.71
C TRP A 107 16.76 4.56 10.03
N ARG A 108 18.00 4.16 10.23
CA ARG A 108 19.18 4.90 9.79
C ARG A 108 19.45 4.82 8.29
N ARG A 109 18.64 4.04 7.55
CA ARG A 109 18.75 3.90 6.10
C ARG A 109 17.41 4.13 5.41
N PHE A 110 16.78 5.24 5.71
CA PHE A 110 15.87 5.87 4.79
C PHE A 110 16.75 6.28 3.60
N ARG A 111 16.87 5.39 2.63
CA ARG A 111 17.75 5.61 1.48
C ARG A 111 17.28 6.83 0.74
N GLU A 112 18.17 7.78 0.53
CA GLU A 112 17.99 8.81 -0.48
C GLU A 112 17.54 8.16 -1.77
N GLY A 113 16.42 8.62 -2.34
CA GLY A 113 15.85 8.08 -3.56
C GLY A 113 14.85 6.94 -3.40
N SER A 114 14.48 6.51 -2.18
CA SER A 114 13.36 5.59 -1.99
C SER A 114 12.05 6.21 -2.48
N VAL A 115 11.11 5.36 -2.92
CA VAL A 115 9.79 5.82 -3.37
C VAL A 115 9.10 6.63 -2.27
N SER A 116 9.12 6.16 -1.03
CA SER A 116 8.54 6.84 0.12
C SER A 116 9.14 8.22 0.37
N GLU A 117 10.46 8.34 0.31
CA GLU A 117 11.15 9.63 0.48
C GLU A 117 10.80 10.61 -0.64
N ARG A 118 10.80 10.16 -1.88
CA ARG A 118 10.47 10.99 -3.04
C ARG A 118 9.02 11.47 -2.99
N VAL A 119 8.10 10.62 -2.56
CA VAL A 119 6.70 11.01 -2.33
C VAL A 119 6.59 12.05 -1.22
N LEU A 120 7.26 11.83 -0.08
CA LEU A 120 7.26 12.78 1.04
C LEU A 120 7.76 14.17 0.65
N ARG A 121 8.79 14.26 -0.18
CA ARG A 121 9.32 15.55 -0.64
C ARG A 121 8.35 16.35 -1.50
N GLN A 122 7.44 15.69 -2.20
CA GLN A 122 6.49 16.31 -3.12
C GLN A 122 5.08 16.39 -2.56
N ALA A 123 4.81 15.79 -1.40
CA ALA A 123 3.48 15.68 -0.84
C ALA A 123 2.92 17.03 -0.37
N ALA A 124 1.73 17.37 -0.87
CA ALA A 124 0.91 18.47 -0.36
C ALA A 124 -0.25 17.95 0.53
N TRP A 125 -0.26 16.68 0.86
CA TRP A 125 -1.26 15.93 1.63
C TRP A 125 -0.56 15.05 2.65
N PRO A 126 -1.27 14.61 3.72
CA PRO A 126 -0.72 13.71 4.72
C PRO A 126 -0.23 12.39 4.13
N VAL A 127 0.91 11.91 4.61
CA VAL A 127 1.48 10.60 4.23
C VAL A 127 1.67 9.76 5.48
N LEU A 128 1.13 8.57 5.46
CA LEU A 128 1.34 7.56 6.49
C LEU A 128 2.31 6.50 5.98
N ILE A 129 3.45 6.38 6.62
CA ILE A 129 4.42 5.33 6.35
C ILE A 129 4.19 4.18 7.33
N VAL A 130 3.86 3.01 6.81
CA VAL A 130 3.65 1.79 7.60
C VAL A 130 4.88 0.92 7.52
N PRO A 131 5.64 0.79 8.62
CA PRO A 131 6.83 -0.03 8.63
C PRO A 131 6.47 -1.52 8.56
N TRP A 132 7.28 -2.28 7.83
CA TRP A 132 7.24 -3.72 7.94
C TRP A 132 7.92 -4.17 9.24
N ASP A 133 7.23 -5.00 10.01
CA ASP A 133 7.78 -5.57 11.24
C ASP A 133 7.93 -7.09 11.10
N ALA A 134 9.17 -7.56 11.10
CA ALA A 134 9.49 -8.98 11.05
C ALA A 134 8.95 -9.76 12.27
N ARG A 135 8.64 -9.09 13.37
CA ARG A 135 8.16 -9.73 14.60
C ARG A 135 6.72 -10.19 14.50
N SER A 136 5.89 -9.50 13.74
CA SER A 136 4.47 -9.87 13.59
C SER A 136 4.27 -11.12 12.73
N SER A 137 5.23 -11.47 11.87
CA SER A 137 5.17 -12.68 11.04
C SER A 137 5.45 -13.97 11.81
N ARG A 138 5.99 -13.89 13.04
CA ARG A 138 6.26 -15.05 13.87
C ARG A 138 5.07 -15.49 14.75
N GLN A 139 4.05 -14.64 14.90
CA GLN A 139 2.90 -14.97 15.76
C GLN A 139 1.82 -15.82 15.06
N SER A 140 1.85 -15.94 13.74
CA SER A 140 0.88 -16.75 13.00
C SER A 140 1.26 -18.24 12.86
N SER A 141 2.41 -18.66 13.40
CA SER A 141 2.90 -20.04 13.30
C SER A 141 2.87 -20.84 14.62
N THR A 142 2.16 -20.37 15.64
CA THR A 142 1.96 -21.17 16.85
C THR A 142 0.84 -22.17 16.62
N LYS A 143 1.21 -23.34 16.12
CA LYS A 143 0.36 -24.53 16.18
C LYS A 143 0.00 -24.80 17.64
N PRO A 144 -1.28 -25.10 17.96
CA PRO A 144 -1.62 -25.54 19.29
C PRO A 144 -0.90 -26.87 19.56
N ARG A 145 -0.11 -26.89 20.63
CA ARG A 145 0.41 -28.14 21.18
C ARG A 145 -0.78 -28.96 21.68
N THR A 146 -1.14 -30.00 20.97
CA THR A 146 -2.00 -31.06 21.51
C THR A 146 -1.20 -31.79 22.60
N HIS A 147 -1.55 -31.56 23.85
CA HIS A 147 -1.18 -32.49 24.91
C HIS A 147 -2.04 -33.75 24.77
N ARG A 148 -1.35 -34.84 24.60
CA ARG A 148 -1.90 -36.18 24.96
C ARG A 148 -1.79 -36.39 26.45
#